data_90ad7d1042f8b13ee2a4b467d9b06ec8
#
_entry.id   90ad7d1042f8b13ee2a4b467d9b06ec8
#
_cell.length_a   1.000
_cell.length_b   1.000
_cell.length_c   1.000
_cell.angle_alpha   90.00
_cell.angle_beta   90.00
_cell.angle_gamma   90.00
#
_symmetry.space_group_name_H-M   'P 1'
#
loop_
_entity.id
_entity.type
_entity.pdbx_description
1 polymer ?
#
loop_
_entity_poly.entity_id
_entity_poly.type
_entity_poly.pdbx_seq_one_letter_code
_entity_poly.pdbx_strand_id
1 'polypeptide(L)'
;MMMRLLAVWLAVAVCAGAQTTPDPIVFVHGNGDDSAKWIGIIGLFESNGFPADRLYAVRFTNPSARTQDHVAEAGRSSTIDQVSELSATVARALLETHAKKVVLVGSSRGGMTIRNYLRNAGGSAVVSAAVLCGTPNHGVFAVGTGLDGEFNGNGDFLRGLNEGSEVVDGVRMMTLRSDKLDKFAQPDGRAAGLFEHTGVTFEGPALQGAENVVIAGADHRELAFSPQAFRLMYRFITGKDAVQDRVTAEAHPVVSGLVTGFAGKNATNLPVSGVRVRVYPLARGSARREGAALYDRTTDASGVWGPVVLDSTVEYEFELEAAGHDVSYFKAPVPRSTALMNLRLVPAAADSARGKGHLLISRPEGYFSAGRDAVTIDGALTKDEPAGLPVKDSFVATVPARVDGVKVQLRGETIWARPSEDFATRLAVVDLLW
;
A
#
# COMPACT_ATOMS: atom_id res chain seq x y z
N MET A 1 27.10 22.49 74.79
CA MET A 1 25.73 22.23 74.35
C MET A 1 25.74 22.16 72.81
N MET A 2 25.94 20.96 72.23
CA MET A 2 26.08 20.74 70.79
C MET A 2 24.72 20.26 70.23
N MET A 3 24.12 21.08 69.40
CA MET A 3 22.88 20.78 68.73
C MET A 3 23.22 19.97 67.41
N ARG A 4 22.78 18.72 67.37
CA ARG A 4 22.87 17.85 66.17
C ARG A 4 21.68 18.14 65.27
N LEU A 5 21.93 18.67 64.07
CA LEU A 5 20.93 18.77 63.00
C LEU A 5 20.78 17.41 62.31
N LEU A 6 19.59 16.83 62.40
CA LEU A 6 19.19 15.67 61.61
C LEU A 6 18.72 16.17 60.21
N ALA A 7 19.45 15.83 59.17
CA ALA A 7 18.99 16.02 57.80
C ALA A 7 18.10 14.85 57.39
N VAL A 8 16.80 15.10 57.17
CA VAL A 8 15.86 14.11 56.64
C VAL A 8 15.95 14.18 55.11
N TRP A 9 16.46 13.11 54.49
CA TRP A 9 16.43 12.92 53.03
C TRP A 9 15.06 12.35 52.62
N LEU A 10 14.26 13.17 51.93
CA LEU A 10 13.01 12.71 51.28
C LEU A 10 13.39 12.06 49.97
N ALA A 11 13.36 10.73 49.89
CA ALA A 11 13.50 9.99 48.64
C ALA A 11 12.18 10.10 47.86
N VAL A 12 12.13 10.95 46.83
CA VAL A 12 11.05 10.96 45.85
C VAL A 12 11.24 9.77 44.94
N ALA A 13 10.48 8.70 45.18
CA ALA A 13 10.36 7.59 44.25
C ALA A 13 9.59 8.07 43.03
N VAL A 14 10.31 8.40 41.95
CA VAL A 14 9.73 8.56 40.61
C VAL A 14 9.32 7.17 40.15
N CYS A 15 8.03 6.85 40.29
CA CYS A 15 7.44 5.72 39.58
C CYS A 15 7.53 6.01 38.08
N ALA A 16 8.60 5.57 37.42
CA ALA A 16 8.61 5.43 35.99
C ALA A 16 7.53 4.39 35.63
N GLY A 17 6.35 4.85 35.24
CA GLY A 17 5.30 3.98 34.73
C GLY A 17 5.92 3.15 33.60
N ALA A 18 5.92 1.84 33.75
CA ALA A 18 6.38 0.94 32.71
C ALA A 18 5.58 1.27 31.43
N GLN A 19 6.23 1.87 30.46
CA GLN A 19 5.62 2.13 29.16
C GLN A 19 5.26 0.77 28.58
N THR A 20 3.97 0.45 28.53
CA THR A 20 3.52 -0.82 27.94
C THR A 20 3.91 -0.81 26.47
N THR A 21 4.72 -1.80 26.09
CA THR A 21 5.13 -1.97 24.71
C THR A 21 3.87 -2.17 23.85
N PRO A 22 3.68 -1.41 22.76
CA PRO A 22 2.46 -1.49 21.95
C PRO A 22 2.33 -2.85 21.28
N ASP A 23 1.09 -3.30 21.04
CA ASP A 23 0.85 -4.48 20.22
C ASP A 23 1.44 -4.28 18.80
N PRO A 24 2.05 -5.31 18.20
CA PRO A 24 2.55 -5.19 16.82
C PRO A 24 1.39 -4.97 15.84
N ILE A 25 1.66 -4.23 14.78
CA ILE A 25 0.70 -3.95 13.71
C ILE A 25 1.01 -4.85 12.52
N VAL A 26 -0.02 -5.51 11.99
CA VAL A 26 0.06 -6.27 10.74
C VAL A 26 -0.80 -5.57 9.68
N PHE A 27 -0.15 -5.06 8.65
CA PHE A 27 -0.76 -4.38 7.52
C PHE A 27 -1.13 -5.38 6.43
N VAL A 28 -2.36 -5.29 5.92
CA VAL A 28 -2.98 -6.25 4.99
C VAL A 28 -3.41 -5.51 3.72
N HIS A 29 -2.70 -5.74 2.62
CA HIS A 29 -2.97 -5.04 1.36
C HIS A 29 -4.23 -5.55 0.63
N GLY A 30 -4.70 -4.77 -0.35
CA GLY A 30 -5.91 -5.03 -1.11
C GLY A 30 -5.74 -5.96 -2.31
N ASN A 31 -6.81 -6.02 -3.12
CA ASN A 31 -6.87 -6.84 -4.33
C ASN A 31 -5.89 -6.38 -5.41
N GLY A 32 -5.04 -7.28 -5.88
CA GLY A 32 -4.02 -6.99 -6.91
C GLY A 32 -2.80 -6.22 -6.42
N ASP A 33 -2.72 -5.87 -5.13
CA ASP A 33 -1.66 -5.09 -4.52
C ASP A 33 -0.51 -5.96 -3.97
N ASP A 34 0.45 -5.33 -3.33
CA ASP A 34 1.53 -5.99 -2.57
C ASP A 34 1.87 -5.23 -1.28
N SER A 35 2.80 -5.78 -0.50
CA SER A 35 3.22 -5.20 0.78
C SER A 35 3.92 -3.84 0.66
N ALA A 36 4.48 -3.49 -0.50
CA ALA A 36 5.15 -2.21 -0.73
C ALA A 36 4.20 -1.01 -0.58
N LYS A 37 2.90 -1.21 -0.76
CA LYS A 37 1.87 -0.19 -0.53
C LYS A 37 1.93 0.42 0.87
N TRP A 38 2.45 -0.31 1.84
CA TRP A 38 2.49 0.12 3.23
C TRP A 38 3.76 0.87 3.63
N ILE A 39 4.74 1.04 2.71
CA ILE A 39 6.04 1.69 3.02
C ILE A 39 5.82 3.08 3.62
N GLY A 40 4.98 3.92 2.99
CA GLY A 40 4.68 5.27 3.46
C GLY A 40 4.05 5.28 4.85
N ILE A 41 3.02 4.46 5.07
CA ILE A 41 2.31 4.34 6.36
C ILE A 41 3.23 3.79 7.45
N ILE A 42 4.01 2.75 7.17
CA ILE A 42 5.01 2.21 8.10
C ILE A 42 6.00 3.29 8.50
N GLY A 43 6.56 4.03 7.52
CA GLY A 43 7.47 5.14 7.79
C GLY A 43 6.84 6.25 8.63
N LEU A 44 5.54 6.51 8.49
CA LEU A 44 4.81 7.45 9.32
C LEU A 44 4.64 6.94 10.77
N PHE A 45 4.32 5.66 10.98
CA PHE A 45 4.28 5.06 12.31
C PHE A 45 5.63 5.16 13.01
N GLU A 46 6.71 4.79 12.34
CA GLU A 46 8.09 4.91 12.85
C GLU A 46 8.45 6.37 13.18
N SER A 47 8.08 7.31 12.31
CA SER A 47 8.33 8.75 12.50
C SER A 47 7.58 9.34 13.67
N ASN A 48 6.53 8.67 14.14
CA ASN A 48 5.77 9.00 15.33
C ASN A 48 6.14 8.14 16.55
N GLY A 49 7.29 7.47 16.49
CA GLY A 49 7.86 6.72 17.63
C GLY A 49 7.31 5.32 17.82
N PHE A 50 6.60 4.76 16.84
CA PHE A 50 6.22 3.35 16.90
C PHE A 50 7.44 2.46 16.58
N PRO A 51 7.70 1.39 17.36
CA PRO A 51 8.89 0.56 17.15
C PRO A 51 8.86 -0.16 15.78
N ALA A 52 9.95 -0.04 15.01
CA ALA A 52 10.05 -0.62 13.67
C ALA A 52 9.93 -2.16 13.67
N ASP A 53 10.45 -2.81 14.71
CA ASP A 53 10.39 -4.27 14.91
C ASP A 53 8.98 -4.78 15.25
N ARG A 54 7.99 -3.89 15.32
CA ARG A 54 6.57 -4.19 15.56
C ARG A 54 5.65 -3.84 14.41
N LEU A 55 6.21 -3.58 13.23
CA LEU A 55 5.46 -3.24 12.02
C LEU A 55 5.67 -4.34 10.97
N TYR A 56 4.61 -5.04 10.64
CA TYR A 56 4.60 -6.18 9.71
C TYR A 56 3.68 -5.90 8.55
N ALA A 57 4.02 -6.35 7.35
CA ALA A 57 3.13 -6.32 6.20
C ALA A 57 2.94 -7.74 5.65
N VAL A 58 1.70 -8.12 5.41
CA VAL A 58 1.38 -9.38 4.73
C VAL A 58 1.79 -9.27 3.27
N ARG A 59 2.32 -10.34 2.73
CA ARG A 59 2.55 -10.51 1.29
C ARG A 59 1.72 -11.70 0.82
N PHE A 60 0.55 -11.42 0.27
CA PHE A 60 -0.24 -12.46 -0.39
C PHE A 60 0.46 -12.91 -1.67
N THR A 61 0.67 -14.18 -1.83
CA THR A 61 1.31 -14.79 -3.01
C THR A 61 0.57 -14.43 -4.30
N ASN A 62 -0.75 -14.60 -4.29
CA ASN A 62 -1.65 -14.24 -5.39
C ASN A 62 -2.66 -13.19 -4.88
N PRO A 63 -2.41 -11.89 -5.09
CA PRO A 63 -3.21 -10.85 -4.46
C PRO A 63 -4.60 -10.67 -5.09
N SER A 64 -4.82 -11.13 -6.32
CA SER A 64 -6.12 -11.00 -7.01
C SER A 64 -7.11 -12.07 -6.56
N ALA A 65 -8.34 -11.67 -6.35
CA ALA A 65 -9.44 -12.57 -6.00
C ALA A 65 -9.82 -13.48 -7.15
N ARG A 66 -10.21 -14.71 -6.86
CA ARG A 66 -10.84 -15.60 -7.83
C ARG A 66 -12.20 -15.05 -8.25
N THR A 67 -12.63 -15.36 -9.47
CA THR A 67 -13.97 -15.00 -9.96
C THR A 67 -15.05 -15.77 -9.19
N GLN A 68 -14.77 -17.04 -8.93
CA GLN A 68 -15.53 -17.90 -8.02
C GLN A 68 -14.54 -18.43 -6.99
N ASP A 69 -14.83 -18.25 -5.71
CA ASP A 69 -13.88 -18.50 -4.62
C ASP A 69 -13.36 -19.94 -4.58
N HIS A 70 -14.25 -20.92 -4.87
CA HIS A 70 -13.95 -22.35 -4.84
C HIS A 70 -13.31 -22.87 -6.14
N VAL A 71 -13.25 -22.08 -7.22
CA VAL A 71 -12.65 -22.49 -8.50
C VAL A 71 -11.23 -21.96 -8.59
N ALA A 72 -10.25 -22.88 -8.76
CA ALA A 72 -8.86 -22.51 -8.89
C ALA A 72 -8.59 -21.72 -10.19
N GLU A 73 -7.95 -20.55 -10.05
CA GLU A 73 -7.56 -19.69 -11.15
C GLU A 73 -6.07 -19.32 -11.02
N ALA A 74 -5.31 -19.38 -12.13
CA ALA A 74 -3.90 -19.04 -12.14
C ALA A 74 -3.65 -17.59 -11.70
N GLY A 75 -2.74 -17.38 -10.74
CA GLY A 75 -2.38 -16.07 -10.22
C GLY A 75 -3.46 -15.41 -9.35
N ARG A 76 -4.45 -16.18 -8.88
CA ARG A 76 -5.54 -15.71 -8.02
C ARG A 76 -5.67 -16.55 -6.76
N SER A 77 -6.18 -15.94 -5.69
CA SER A 77 -6.37 -16.60 -4.39
C SER A 77 -7.84 -16.62 -3.98
N SER A 78 -8.19 -17.67 -3.23
CA SER A 78 -9.45 -17.77 -2.49
C SER A 78 -9.40 -16.96 -1.20
N THR A 79 -10.55 -16.84 -0.54
CA THR A 79 -10.65 -16.28 0.81
C THR A 79 -9.90 -17.13 1.84
N ILE A 80 -9.83 -18.46 1.64
CA ILE A 80 -9.10 -19.40 2.50
C ILE A 80 -7.58 -19.20 2.34
N ASP A 81 -7.08 -19.06 1.10
CA ASP A 81 -5.64 -18.82 0.84
C ASP A 81 -5.19 -17.56 1.58
N GLN A 82 -5.96 -16.47 1.48
CA GLN A 82 -5.62 -15.21 2.13
C GLN A 82 -5.63 -15.28 3.66
N VAL A 83 -6.62 -15.93 4.24
CA VAL A 83 -6.68 -16.12 5.71
C VAL A 83 -5.49 -16.95 6.18
N SER A 84 -5.08 -17.97 5.45
CA SER A 84 -3.91 -18.79 5.79
C SER A 84 -2.63 -17.96 5.81
N GLU A 85 -2.38 -17.14 4.79
CA GLU A 85 -1.20 -16.28 4.71
C GLU A 85 -1.21 -15.15 5.76
N LEU A 86 -2.39 -14.58 6.07
CA LEU A 86 -2.55 -13.63 7.18
C LEU A 86 -2.25 -14.30 8.52
N SER A 87 -2.80 -15.49 8.77
CA SER A 87 -2.58 -16.26 10.00
C SER A 87 -1.10 -16.53 10.23
N ALA A 88 -0.37 -16.93 9.19
CA ALA A 88 1.07 -17.15 9.26
C ALA A 88 1.84 -15.87 9.62
N THR A 89 1.46 -14.72 9.05
CA THR A 89 2.09 -13.42 9.37
C THR A 89 1.78 -12.98 10.80
N VAL A 90 0.55 -13.15 11.28
CA VAL A 90 0.18 -12.86 12.66
C VAL A 90 0.94 -13.75 13.63
N ALA A 91 1.03 -15.05 13.36
CA ALA A 91 1.78 -15.99 14.21
C ALA A 91 3.26 -15.59 14.31
N ARG A 92 3.87 -15.19 13.19
CA ARG A 92 5.24 -14.67 13.17
C ARG A 92 5.39 -13.41 14.01
N ALA A 93 4.50 -12.42 13.84
CA ALA A 93 4.54 -11.18 14.60
C ALA A 93 4.43 -11.42 16.11
N LEU A 94 3.54 -12.29 16.54
CA LEU A 94 3.41 -12.67 17.96
C LEU A 94 4.66 -13.36 18.49
N LEU A 95 5.24 -14.28 17.71
CA LEU A 95 6.45 -15.02 18.10
C LEU A 95 7.66 -14.09 18.23
N GLU A 96 7.93 -13.27 17.23
CA GLU A 96 9.10 -12.38 17.19
C GLU A 96 9.04 -11.27 18.23
N THR A 97 7.83 -10.73 18.51
CA THR A 97 7.64 -9.63 19.45
C THR A 97 7.30 -10.07 20.89
N HIS A 98 7.05 -11.35 21.10
CA HIS A 98 6.52 -11.90 22.36
C HIS A 98 5.22 -11.22 22.83
N ALA A 99 4.47 -10.60 21.90
CA ALA A 99 3.20 -9.97 22.19
C ALA A 99 2.09 -11.02 22.33
N LYS A 100 1.04 -10.67 23.11
CA LYS A 100 -0.13 -11.55 23.24
C LYS A 100 -1.19 -11.25 22.20
N LYS A 101 -1.19 -10.04 21.66
CA LYS A 101 -2.15 -9.58 20.67
C LYS A 101 -1.46 -8.76 19.59
N VAL A 102 -2.15 -8.62 18.46
CA VAL A 102 -1.77 -7.75 17.35
C VAL A 102 -2.88 -6.76 17.05
N VAL A 103 -2.53 -5.70 16.33
CA VAL A 103 -3.47 -4.83 15.64
C VAL A 103 -3.44 -5.17 14.15
N LEU A 104 -4.60 -5.21 13.49
CA LEU A 104 -4.69 -5.43 12.05
C LEU A 104 -5.14 -4.15 11.34
N VAL A 105 -4.49 -3.80 10.23
CA VAL A 105 -4.87 -2.68 9.38
C VAL A 105 -5.02 -3.18 7.95
N GLY A 106 -6.21 -3.11 7.38
CA GLY A 106 -6.50 -3.66 6.06
C GLY A 106 -7.00 -2.62 5.07
N SER A 107 -6.49 -2.69 3.83
CA SER A 107 -6.99 -1.91 2.70
C SER A 107 -7.91 -2.77 1.84
N SER A 108 -9.12 -2.27 1.53
CA SER A 108 -10.03 -2.90 0.56
C SER A 108 -10.29 -4.39 0.88
N ARG A 109 -9.93 -5.32 -0.03
CA ARG A 109 -9.99 -6.77 0.15
C ARG A 109 -9.28 -7.23 1.43
N GLY A 110 -8.17 -6.59 1.79
CA GLY A 110 -7.44 -6.91 3.02
C GLY A 110 -8.29 -6.78 4.28
N GLY A 111 -9.23 -5.82 4.30
CA GLY A 111 -10.18 -5.70 5.39
C GLY A 111 -11.20 -6.86 5.44
N MET A 112 -11.61 -7.39 4.28
CA MET A 112 -12.47 -8.60 4.22
C MET A 112 -11.70 -9.82 4.75
N THR A 113 -10.43 -9.95 4.39
CA THR A 113 -9.54 -10.99 4.92
C THR A 113 -9.40 -10.88 6.44
N ILE A 114 -9.25 -9.67 6.99
CA ILE A 114 -9.22 -9.43 8.44
C ILE A 114 -10.53 -9.90 9.09
N ARG A 115 -11.68 -9.52 8.56
CA ARG A 115 -12.99 -9.94 9.09
C ARG A 115 -13.14 -11.46 9.07
N ASN A 116 -12.72 -12.10 7.98
CA ASN A 116 -12.74 -13.56 7.86
C ASN A 116 -11.78 -14.21 8.88
N TYR A 117 -10.59 -13.68 9.07
CA TYR A 117 -9.66 -14.16 10.08
C TYR A 117 -10.22 -14.04 11.50
N LEU A 118 -10.80 -12.88 11.83
CA LEU A 118 -11.43 -12.64 13.14
C LEU A 118 -12.58 -13.62 13.43
N ARG A 119 -13.44 -13.86 12.44
CA ARG A 119 -14.68 -14.62 12.62
C ARG A 119 -14.48 -16.13 12.52
N ASN A 120 -13.66 -16.57 11.55
CA ASN A 120 -13.64 -17.97 11.12
C ASN A 120 -12.29 -18.68 11.37
N ALA A 121 -11.23 -17.95 11.75
CA ALA A 121 -9.90 -18.53 11.88
C ALA A 121 -9.20 -18.22 13.22
N GLY A 122 -9.98 -17.95 14.26
CA GLY A 122 -9.46 -17.76 15.62
C GLY A 122 -8.79 -16.42 15.89
N GLY A 123 -8.87 -15.46 14.96
CA GLY A 123 -8.25 -14.14 15.09
C GLY A 123 -8.76 -13.35 16.31
N SER A 124 -10.00 -13.55 16.73
CA SER A 124 -10.60 -12.89 17.90
C SER A 124 -9.81 -13.10 19.21
N ALA A 125 -9.13 -14.22 19.33
CA ALA A 125 -8.33 -14.52 20.52
C ALA A 125 -7.04 -13.68 20.60
N VAL A 126 -6.48 -13.30 19.46
CA VAL A 126 -5.13 -12.70 19.35
C VAL A 126 -5.11 -11.29 18.74
N VAL A 127 -6.27 -10.71 18.40
CA VAL A 127 -6.37 -9.36 17.86
C VAL A 127 -6.97 -8.43 18.90
N SER A 128 -6.37 -7.26 19.11
CA SER A 128 -6.88 -6.23 20.03
C SER A 128 -7.70 -5.16 19.32
N ALA A 129 -7.34 -4.85 18.07
CA ALA A 129 -8.03 -3.86 17.26
C ALA A 129 -7.86 -4.13 15.77
N ALA A 130 -8.82 -3.67 14.95
CA ALA A 130 -8.79 -3.74 13.50
C ALA A 130 -9.23 -2.41 12.87
N VAL A 131 -8.49 -1.95 11.85
CA VAL A 131 -8.85 -0.80 11.02
C VAL A 131 -9.08 -1.27 9.59
N LEU A 132 -10.25 -0.97 9.04
CA LEU A 132 -10.71 -1.42 7.74
C LEU A 132 -10.84 -0.20 6.80
N CYS A 133 -9.91 -0.04 5.86
CA CYS A 133 -9.81 1.13 5.00
C CYS A 133 -10.42 0.82 3.63
N GLY A 134 -11.48 1.50 3.24
CA GLY A 134 -12.15 1.27 1.96
C GLY A 134 -12.66 -0.17 1.79
N THR A 135 -12.90 -0.88 2.88
CA THR A 135 -13.33 -2.29 2.83
C THR A 135 -14.77 -2.38 2.36
N PRO A 136 -15.06 -3.17 1.31
CA PRO A 136 -16.43 -3.37 0.83
C PRO A 136 -17.18 -4.34 1.74
N ASN A 137 -17.54 -3.88 2.95
CA ASN A 137 -18.13 -4.72 3.99
C ASN A 137 -19.44 -5.40 3.57
N HIS A 138 -20.19 -4.79 2.65
CA HIS A 138 -21.43 -5.35 2.08
C HIS A 138 -21.30 -5.63 0.57
N GLY A 139 -20.07 -5.75 0.07
CA GLY A 139 -19.73 -6.05 -1.31
C GLY A 139 -19.45 -4.82 -2.18
N VAL A 140 -18.98 -5.09 -3.38
CA VAL A 140 -18.85 -4.12 -4.48
C VAL A 140 -20.10 -4.16 -5.36
N PHE A 141 -20.75 -5.32 -5.43
CA PHE A 141 -22.01 -5.56 -6.10
C PHE A 141 -22.85 -6.53 -5.27
N ALA A 142 -24.18 -6.48 -5.44
CA ALA A 142 -25.14 -7.36 -4.81
C ALA A 142 -26.08 -7.89 -5.90
N VAL A 143 -25.62 -8.89 -6.65
CA VAL A 143 -26.40 -9.51 -7.73
C VAL A 143 -26.95 -10.86 -7.30
N GLY A 144 -27.95 -11.35 -8.05
CA GLY A 144 -28.59 -12.64 -7.75
C GLY A 144 -27.63 -13.82 -7.78
N THR A 145 -28.14 -14.98 -7.41
CA THR A 145 -27.41 -16.25 -7.27
C THR A 145 -26.65 -16.65 -8.53
N GLY A 146 -25.39 -17.09 -8.38
CA GLY A 146 -24.55 -17.61 -9.46
C GLY A 146 -23.19 -16.94 -9.61
N LEU A 147 -22.94 -15.81 -8.96
CA LEU A 147 -21.61 -15.22 -8.82
C LEU A 147 -21.13 -15.41 -7.38
N ASP A 148 -20.48 -16.53 -7.12
CA ASP A 148 -19.92 -16.90 -5.81
C ASP A 148 -18.54 -16.26 -5.59
N GLY A 149 -18.41 -14.99 -6.02
CA GLY A 149 -17.20 -14.18 -5.77
C GLY A 149 -17.27 -13.48 -4.42
N GLU A 150 -16.13 -13.36 -3.77
CA GLU A 150 -16.03 -12.72 -2.44
C GLU A 150 -16.53 -11.27 -2.38
N PHE A 151 -16.65 -10.59 -3.54
CA PHE A 151 -17.14 -9.19 -3.62
C PHE A 151 -18.66 -9.09 -3.80
N ASN A 152 -19.38 -10.21 -3.89
CA ASN A 152 -20.82 -10.20 -4.02
C ASN A 152 -21.49 -10.12 -2.64
N GLY A 153 -22.15 -8.99 -2.34
CA GLY A 153 -22.88 -8.79 -1.09
C GLY A 153 -23.99 -9.84 -0.83
N ASN A 154 -24.55 -10.43 -1.90
CA ASN A 154 -25.52 -11.52 -1.83
C ASN A 154 -24.87 -12.91 -1.83
N GLY A 155 -23.55 -13.00 -1.96
CA GLY A 155 -22.79 -14.24 -1.91
C GLY A 155 -22.65 -14.79 -0.50
N ASP A 156 -22.45 -16.12 -0.39
CA ASP A 156 -22.37 -16.81 0.90
C ASP A 156 -21.25 -16.28 1.79
N PHE A 157 -20.13 -15.87 1.21
CA PHE A 157 -19.00 -15.34 1.96
C PHE A 157 -19.37 -14.07 2.75
N LEU A 158 -19.87 -13.02 2.07
CA LEU A 158 -20.21 -11.76 2.75
C LEU A 158 -21.47 -11.89 3.61
N ARG A 159 -22.46 -12.66 3.20
CA ARG A 159 -23.62 -12.97 4.07
C ARG A 159 -23.16 -13.62 5.36
N GLY A 160 -22.25 -14.61 5.29
CA GLY A 160 -21.70 -15.25 6.47
C GLY A 160 -20.89 -14.30 7.37
N LEU A 161 -20.14 -13.36 6.78
CA LEU A 161 -19.43 -12.33 7.55
C LEU A 161 -20.36 -11.29 8.19
N ASN A 162 -21.57 -11.09 7.64
CA ASN A 162 -22.54 -10.11 8.11
C ASN A 162 -23.69 -10.74 8.92
N GLU A 163 -23.71 -12.05 9.08
CA GLU A 163 -24.75 -12.74 9.83
C GLU A 163 -24.65 -12.43 11.33
N GLY A 164 -25.77 -12.00 11.93
CA GLY A 164 -25.81 -11.58 13.34
C GLY A 164 -25.07 -10.28 13.58
N SER A 165 -23.96 -10.31 14.34
CA SER A 165 -23.11 -9.13 14.57
C SER A 165 -22.09 -9.01 13.44
N GLU A 166 -21.93 -7.81 12.86
CA GLU A 166 -20.91 -7.55 11.83
C GLU A 166 -19.50 -7.36 12.41
N VAL A 167 -19.42 -7.10 13.72
CA VAL A 167 -18.16 -6.98 14.48
C VAL A 167 -17.96 -8.18 15.40
N VAL A 168 -16.74 -8.37 15.86
CA VAL A 168 -16.38 -9.48 16.75
C VAL A 168 -16.13 -8.95 18.16
N ASP A 169 -16.76 -9.57 19.16
CA ASP A 169 -16.62 -9.19 20.56
C ASP A 169 -15.16 -9.21 21.04
N GLY A 170 -14.80 -8.20 21.81
CA GLY A 170 -13.45 -8.05 22.37
C GLY A 170 -12.43 -7.48 21.41
N VAL A 171 -12.79 -7.19 20.15
CA VAL A 171 -11.95 -6.53 19.14
C VAL A 171 -12.51 -5.14 18.84
N ARG A 172 -11.74 -4.07 19.10
CA ARG A 172 -12.14 -2.73 18.69
C ARG A 172 -12.03 -2.62 17.17
N MET A 173 -13.07 -2.15 16.50
CA MET A 173 -13.09 -2.05 15.04
C MET A 173 -13.40 -0.64 14.57
N MET A 174 -12.66 -0.15 13.57
CA MET A 174 -12.89 1.12 12.88
C MET A 174 -12.94 0.89 11.38
N THR A 175 -13.81 1.61 10.67
CA THR A 175 -13.81 1.67 9.21
C THR A 175 -13.53 3.08 8.73
N LEU A 176 -12.69 3.21 7.69
CA LEU A 176 -12.46 4.45 6.97
C LEU A 176 -13.12 4.33 5.59
N ARG A 177 -14.03 5.24 5.26
CA ARG A 177 -14.74 5.26 3.99
C ARG A 177 -14.77 6.65 3.36
N SER A 178 -14.98 6.70 2.07
CA SER A 178 -15.10 7.95 1.32
C SER A 178 -16.51 8.57 1.43
N ASP A 179 -16.62 9.80 0.99
CA ASP A 179 -17.90 10.49 0.80
C ASP A 179 -18.52 10.18 -0.58
N LYS A 180 -17.78 10.42 -1.68
CA LYS A 180 -18.26 10.27 -3.07
C LYS A 180 -17.17 9.92 -4.08
N LEU A 181 -15.94 9.76 -3.65
CA LEU A 181 -14.81 9.50 -4.55
C LEU A 181 -14.32 8.05 -4.53
N ASP A 182 -14.89 7.19 -3.71
CA ASP A 182 -14.63 5.74 -3.80
C ASP A 182 -15.34 5.19 -5.06
N LYS A 183 -14.55 4.70 -6.03
CA LYS A 183 -15.07 4.15 -7.29
C LYS A 183 -15.98 2.93 -7.12
N PHE A 184 -15.91 2.26 -5.99
CA PHE A 184 -16.70 1.07 -5.68
C PHE A 184 -17.96 1.37 -4.85
N ALA A 185 -18.09 2.57 -4.30
CA ALA A 185 -19.18 2.96 -3.42
C ALA A 185 -19.63 4.39 -3.71
N GLN A 186 -20.36 4.56 -4.80
CA GLN A 186 -20.89 5.85 -5.21
C GLN A 186 -22.24 6.15 -4.55
N PRO A 187 -22.59 7.44 -4.33
CA PRO A 187 -23.87 7.85 -3.73
C PRO A 187 -25.12 7.33 -4.45
N ASP A 188 -25.02 7.06 -5.75
CA ASP A 188 -26.08 6.53 -6.59
C ASP A 188 -26.14 4.99 -6.64
N GLY A 189 -25.32 4.30 -5.85
CA GLY A 189 -25.26 2.84 -5.81
C GLY A 189 -24.59 2.22 -7.04
N ARG A 190 -23.69 2.94 -7.71
CA ARG A 190 -22.93 2.45 -8.87
C ARG A 190 -21.47 2.22 -8.51
N ALA A 191 -20.84 1.25 -9.18
CA ALA A 191 -19.39 1.12 -9.20
C ALA A 191 -18.86 1.67 -10.52
N ALA A 192 -18.02 2.70 -10.46
CA ALA A 192 -17.56 3.40 -11.65
C ALA A 192 -16.80 2.46 -12.60
N GLY A 193 -17.24 2.43 -13.84
CA GLY A 193 -16.62 1.67 -14.91
C GLY A 193 -16.82 0.14 -14.85
N LEU A 194 -17.64 -0.38 -13.92
CA LEU A 194 -17.88 -1.81 -13.80
C LEU A 194 -19.32 -2.20 -14.15
N PHE A 195 -20.31 -1.59 -13.50
CA PHE A 195 -21.71 -1.92 -13.66
C PHE A 195 -22.59 -0.66 -13.63
N GLU A 196 -23.72 -0.70 -14.27
CA GLU A 196 -24.66 0.42 -14.25
C GLU A 196 -25.31 0.59 -12.87
N HIS A 197 -25.79 -0.52 -12.25
CA HIS A 197 -26.24 -0.60 -10.87
C HIS A 197 -25.66 -1.83 -10.20
N THR A 198 -25.04 -1.65 -9.03
CA THR A 198 -24.38 -2.74 -8.32
C THR A 198 -25.27 -3.41 -7.27
N GLY A 199 -26.37 -2.77 -6.88
CA GLY A 199 -27.20 -3.19 -5.75
C GLY A 199 -26.57 -2.87 -4.38
N VAL A 200 -25.35 -2.33 -4.34
CA VAL A 200 -24.68 -1.87 -3.11
C VAL A 200 -24.92 -0.36 -2.98
N THR A 201 -25.34 0.06 -1.80
CA THR A 201 -25.55 1.50 -1.51
C THR A 201 -24.23 2.19 -1.18
N PHE A 202 -24.23 3.52 -1.21
CA PHE A 202 -23.12 4.36 -0.74
C PHE A 202 -22.66 4.01 0.69
N GLU A 203 -23.56 3.56 1.55
CA GLU A 203 -23.27 3.14 2.92
C GLU A 203 -22.63 1.74 3.01
N GLY A 204 -22.53 0.99 1.90
CA GLY A 204 -22.00 -0.36 1.86
C GLY A 204 -20.64 -0.57 2.53
N PRO A 205 -19.68 0.39 2.50
CA PRO A 205 -18.43 0.29 3.24
C PRO A 205 -18.56 0.46 4.76
N ALA A 206 -19.65 1.01 5.28
CA ALA A 206 -19.88 1.11 6.72
C ALA A 206 -20.04 -0.31 7.34
N LEU A 207 -19.70 -0.45 8.62
CA LEU A 207 -19.79 -1.71 9.37
C LEU A 207 -20.58 -1.47 10.65
N GLN A 208 -21.68 -2.18 10.83
CA GLN A 208 -22.52 -2.02 12.02
C GLN A 208 -21.77 -2.49 13.28
N GLY A 209 -21.75 -1.62 14.30
CA GLY A 209 -21.04 -1.89 15.57
C GLY A 209 -19.57 -1.42 15.57
N ALA A 210 -19.01 -0.99 14.45
CA ALA A 210 -17.69 -0.38 14.37
C ALA A 210 -17.76 1.15 14.49
N GLU A 211 -16.62 1.79 14.78
CA GLU A 211 -16.43 3.22 14.58
C GLU A 211 -16.35 3.48 13.05
N ASN A 212 -17.31 4.22 12.49
CA ASN A 212 -17.36 4.50 11.07
C ASN A 212 -16.97 5.96 10.80
N VAL A 213 -15.84 6.16 10.09
CA VAL A 213 -15.30 7.49 9.81
C VAL A 213 -15.29 7.75 8.30
N VAL A 214 -15.84 8.90 7.89
CA VAL A 214 -15.81 9.37 6.50
C VAL A 214 -14.61 10.29 6.31
N ILE A 215 -13.78 10.00 5.30
CA ILE A 215 -12.70 10.88 4.84
C ILE A 215 -13.19 11.58 3.58
N ALA A 216 -13.61 12.82 3.72
CA ALA A 216 -14.14 13.61 2.62
C ALA A 216 -13.06 13.85 1.55
N GLY A 217 -13.41 13.66 0.29
CA GLY A 217 -12.54 13.90 -0.85
C GLY A 217 -11.48 12.83 -1.11
N ALA A 218 -11.40 11.77 -0.30
CA ALA A 218 -10.47 10.66 -0.49
C ALA A 218 -10.99 9.70 -1.57
N ASP A 219 -10.12 9.22 -2.44
CA ASP A 219 -10.42 8.08 -3.29
C ASP A 219 -10.29 6.76 -2.52
N HIS A 220 -10.63 5.65 -3.18
CA HIS A 220 -10.64 4.32 -2.56
C HIS A 220 -9.31 3.93 -1.89
N ARG A 221 -8.16 4.26 -2.50
CA ARG A 221 -6.84 3.94 -1.95
C ARG A 221 -6.38 4.94 -0.90
N GLU A 222 -6.68 6.21 -1.08
CA GLU A 222 -6.37 7.26 -0.10
C GLU A 222 -7.01 7.01 1.27
N LEU A 223 -8.06 6.18 1.34
CA LEU A 223 -8.65 5.70 2.60
C LEU A 223 -7.68 4.88 3.45
N ALA A 224 -6.65 4.30 2.87
CA ALA A 224 -5.61 3.54 3.58
C ALA A 224 -4.28 4.29 3.65
N PHE A 225 -3.95 5.09 2.62
CA PHE A 225 -2.58 5.55 2.41
C PHE A 225 -2.39 7.06 2.53
N SER A 226 -3.46 7.85 2.70
CA SER A 226 -3.33 9.30 2.88
C SER A 226 -2.85 9.68 4.29
N PRO A 227 -2.20 10.86 4.45
CA PRO A 227 -1.83 11.39 5.76
C PRO A 227 -3.03 11.54 6.71
N GLN A 228 -4.23 11.84 6.16
CA GLN A 228 -5.45 11.93 6.96
C GLN A 228 -5.88 10.55 7.48
N ALA A 229 -5.84 9.52 6.64
CA ALA A 229 -6.11 8.14 7.05
C ALA A 229 -5.10 7.69 8.12
N PHE A 230 -3.81 8.00 7.95
CA PHE A 230 -2.78 7.70 8.93
C PHE A 230 -3.08 8.33 10.30
N ARG A 231 -3.45 9.62 10.37
CA ARG A 231 -3.78 10.28 11.65
C ARG A 231 -4.92 9.60 12.38
N LEU A 232 -5.96 9.18 11.66
CA LEU A 232 -7.09 8.45 12.22
C LEU A 232 -6.69 7.07 12.73
N MET A 233 -5.94 6.31 11.92
CA MET A 233 -5.40 5.00 12.31
C MET A 233 -4.51 5.11 13.54
N TYR A 234 -3.57 6.07 13.54
CA TYR A 234 -2.63 6.27 14.63
C TYR A 234 -3.34 6.58 15.95
N ARG A 235 -4.31 7.51 15.92
CA ARG A 235 -5.14 7.85 17.10
C ARG A 235 -5.94 6.65 17.59
N PHE A 236 -6.60 5.92 16.69
CA PHE A 236 -7.39 4.75 17.06
C PHE A 236 -6.55 3.64 17.69
N ILE A 237 -5.36 3.39 17.16
CA ILE A 237 -4.46 2.33 17.62
C ILE A 237 -3.78 2.72 18.94
N THR A 238 -3.22 3.92 19.01
CA THR A 238 -2.34 4.33 20.11
C THR A 238 -3.07 5.12 21.22
N GLY A 239 -4.27 5.62 20.94
CA GLY A 239 -4.97 6.57 21.82
C GLY A 239 -4.36 7.97 21.86
N LYS A 240 -3.39 8.27 20.97
CA LYS A 240 -2.66 9.55 20.90
C LYS A 240 -2.76 10.15 19.52
N ASP A 241 -2.68 11.47 19.42
CA ASP A 241 -2.55 12.13 18.13
C ASP A 241 -1.15 11.92 17.54
N ALA A 242 -1.07 11.80 16.23
CA ALA A 242 0.20 11.80 15.52
C ALA A 242 0.86 13.19 15.66
N VAL A 243 2.15 13.20 15.94
CA VAL A 243 2.93 14.45 16.09
C VAL A 243 3.24 15.04 14.72
N GLN A 244 3.38 14.18 13.69
CA GLN A 244 3.67 14.59 12.33
C GLN A 244 3.02 13.65 11.31
N ASP A 245 2.80 14.15 10.11
CA ASP A 245 2.22 13.46 8.96
C ASP A 245 3.17 13.34 7.76
N ARG A 246 4.47 13.50 8.04
CA ARG A 246 5.56 13.30 7.07
C ARG A 246 6.55 12.29 7.62
N VAL A 247 7.13 11.51 6.72
CA VAL A 247 8.16 10.55 7.08
C VAL A 247 9.46 11.30 7.42
N THR A 248 10.00 11.04 8.61
CA THR A 248 11.32 11.56 9.02
C THR A 248 12.39 10.81 8.27
N ALA A 249 13.20 11.52 7.51
CA ALA A 249 14.27 10.91 6.72
C ALA A 249 15.44 10.42 7.59
N GLU A 250 16.00 9.28 7.23
CA GLU A 250 17.33 8.81 7.61
C GLU A 250 18.33 9.37 6.61
N ALA A 251 19.55 9.63 7.00
CA ALA A 251 20.58 10.12 6.07
C ALA A 251 20.94 9.05 5.02
N HIS A 252 21.05 7.81 5.46
CA HIS A 252 21.50 6.68 4.64
C HIS A 252 20.57 5.47 4.81
N PRO A 253 19.36 5.51 4.22
CA PRO A 253 18.42 4.40 4.31
C PRO A 253 18.97 3.16 3.61
N VAL A 254 18.73 1.99 4.22
CA VAL A 254 19.04 0.67 3.66
C VAL A 254 17.79 0.11 3.01
N VAL A 255 17.85 -0.16 1.70
CA VAL A 255 16.69 -0.53 0.91
C VAL A 255 16.88 -1.90 0.27
N SER A 256 15.85 -2.72 0.35
CA SER A 256 15.75 -4.02 -0.33
C SER A 256 14.29 -4.36 -0.62
N GLY A 257 14.07 -5.44 -1.38
CA GLY A 257 12.73 -5.91 -1.67
C GLY A 257 12.74 -7.15 -2.55
N LEU A 258 11.65 -7.37 -3.25
CA LEU A 258 11.48 -8.47 -4.19
C LEU A 258 11.30 -7.97 -5.61
N VAL A 259 11.80 -8.71 -6.58
CA VAL A 259 11.31 -8.64 -7.94
C VAL A 259 10.13 -9.59 -8.07
N THR A 260 8.98 -9.04 -8.46
CA THR A 260 7.72 -9.78 -8.64
C THR A 260 7.25 -9.67 -10.10
N GLY A 261 6.26 -10.49 -10.49
CA GLY A 261 5.83 -10.54 -11.88
C GLY A 261 4.34 -10.84 -12.05
N PHE A 262 4.03 -11.61 -13.08
CA PHE A 262 2.67 -11.94 -13.49
C PHE A 262 2.51 -13.44 -13.75
N ALA A 263 1.33 -13.96 -13.48
CA ALA A 263 0.85 -15.24 -13.98
C ALA A 263 -0.24 -14.95 -15.04
N GLY A 264 0.11 -15.04 -16.31
CA GLY A 264 -0.74 -14.55 -17.41
C GLY A 264 -0.99 -13.05 -17.30
N LYS A 265 -2.25 -12.64 -17.11
CA LYS A 265 -2.64 -11.23 -16.94
C LYS A 265 -2.71 -10.80 -15.47
N ASN A 266 -2.59 -11.72 -14.53
CA ASN A 266 -2.75 -11.43 -13.11
C ASN A 266 -1.39 -11.12 -12.48
N ALA A 267 -1.28 -9.97 -11.83
CA ALA A 267 -0.13 -9.65 -11.02
C ALA A 267 0.00 -10.65 -9.86
N THR A 268 1.22 -11.13 -9.62
CA THR A 268 1.53 -12.01 -8.49
C THR A 268 2.65 -11.40 -7.66
N ASN A 269 2.74 -11.78 -6.39
CA ASN A 269 3.86 -11.42 -5.52
C ASN A 269 4.84 -12.58 -5.38
N LEU A 270 4.80 -13.51 -6.34
CA LEU A 270 5.79 -14.56 -6.49
C LEU A 270 7.15 -13.95 -6.88
N PRO A 271 8.25 -14.47 -6.30
CA PRO A 271 9.58 -14.03 -6.68
C PRO A 271 9.90 -14.39 -8.14
N VAL A 272 10.58 -13.47 -8.83
CA VAL A 272 11.10 -13.69 -10.18
C VAL A 272 12.62 -13.77 -10.12
N SER A 273 13.17 -14.90 -10.60
CA SER A 273 14.61 -15.13 -10.73
C SER A 273 15.13 -14.69 -12.10
N GLY A 274 16.45 -14.47 -12.20
CA GLY A 274 17.12 -14.17 -13.47
C GLY A 274 16.93 -12.74 -13.95
N VAL A 275 16.39 -11.84 -13.14
CA VAL A 275 16.24 -10.41 -13.44
C VAL A 275 17.46 -9.66 -12.90
N ARG A 276 18.19 -8.95 -13.76
CA ARG A 276 19.28 -8.07 -13.33
C ARG A 276 18.70 -6.77 -12.81
N VAL A 277 18.94 -6.47 -11.55
CA VAL A 277 18.52 -5.24 -10.89
C VAL A 277 19.70 -4.29 -10.79
N ARG A 278 19.53 -3.07 -11.29
CA ARG A 278 20.53 -2.00 -11.17
C ARG A 278 19.89 -0.76 -10.52
N VAL A 279 20.62 -0.13 -9.62
CA VAL A 279 20.18 1.10 -8.95
C VAL A 279 21.18 2.21 -9.28
N TYR A 280 20.70 3.26 -9.93
CA TYR A 280 21.53 4.40 -10.33
C TYR A 280 21.09 5.67 -9.59
N PRO A 281 22.03 6.44 -8.99
CA PRO A 281 21.74 7.78 -8.57
C PRO A 281 21.50 8.66 -9.80
N LEU A 282 20.59 9.62 -9.68
CA LEU A 282 20.31 10.58 -10.72
C LEU A 282 20.96 11.93 -10.39
N ALA A 283 21.47 12.60 -11.42
CA ALA A 283 22.00 13.95 -11.29
C ALA A 283 20.88 14.92 -10.90
N ARG A 284 21.16 15.78 -9.94
CA ARG A 284 20.19 16.73 -9.40
C ARG A 284 19.48 17.54 -10.49
N GLY A 285 18.15 17.49 -10.49
CA GLY A 285 17.33 18.20 -11.47
C GLY A 285 17.39 17.62 -12.88
N SER A 286 17.69 16.34 -13.01
CA SER A 286 17.77 15.63 -14.29
C SER A 286 17.54 14.14 -14.08
N ALA A 287 17.07 13.44 -15.13
CA ALA A 287 17.01 11.99 -15.14
C ALA A 287 18.31 11.32 -15.64
N ARG A 288 19.41 12.03 -15.74
CA ARG A 288 20.71 11.45 -16.12
C ARG A 288 21.29 10.64 -14.96
N ARG A 289 21.78 9.46 -15.26
CA ARG A 289 22.54 8.64 -14.31
C ARG A 289 23.84 9.35 -13.91
N GLU A 290 24.13 9.39 -12.62
CA GLU A 290 25.36 9.95 -12.08
C GLU A 290 26.31 8.82 -11.66
N GLY A 291 27.33 8.57 -12.51
CA GLY A 291 28.29 7.51 -12.26
C GLY A 291 27.81 6.10 -12.56
N ALA A 292 28.46 5.13 -11.90
CA ALA A 292 28.12 3.71 -12.01
C ALA A 292 26.92 3.34 -11.14
N ALA A 293 26.32 2.18 -11.41
CA ALA A 293 25.28 1.64 -10.54
C ALA A 293 25.83 1.39 -9.12
N LEU A 294 25.07 1.82 -8.10
CA LEU A 294 25.35 1.51 -6.69
C LEU A 294 25.05 0.03 -6.36
N TYR A 295 24.15 -0.54 -7.10
CA TYR A 295 23.76 -1.96 -6.99
C TYR A 295 23.62 -2.53 -8.40
N ASP A 296 24.17 -3.71 -8.63
CA ASP A 296 24.11 -4.42 -9.91
C ASP A 296 24.21 -5.93 -9.65
N ARG A 297 23.06 -6.60 -9.57
CA ARG A 297 23.00 -8.05 -9.35
C ARG A 297 21.78 -8.67 -10.01
N THR A 298 21.90 -9.96 -10.33
CA THR A 298 20.80 -10.76 -10.87
C THR A 298 20.12 -11.51 -9.71
N THR A 299 18.79 -11.50 -9.69
CA THR A 299 17.98 -12.19 -8.69
C THR A 299 18.13 -13.71 -8.81
N ASP A 300 18.22 -14.38 -7.69
CA ASP A 300 18.12 -15.84 -7.58
C ASP A 300 16.66 -16.31 -7.43
N ALA A 301 16.45 -17.57 -7.06
CA ALA A 301 15.12 -18.15 -6.87
C ALA A 301 14.28 -17.46 -5.79
N SER A 302 14.90 -16.73 -4.85
CA SER A 302 14.19 -15.95 -3.83
C SER A 302 13.59 -14.64 -4.38
N GLY A 303 14.06 -14.20 -5.56
CA GLY A 303 13.67 -12.92 -6.16
C GLY A 303 14.10 -11.68 -5.38
N VAL A 304 14.90 -11.85 -4.31
CA VAL A 304 15.35 -10.76 -3.45
C VAL A 304 16.39 -9.91 -4.14
N TRP A 305 16.25 -8.59 -4.05
CA TRP A 305 17.26 -7.62 -4.46
C TRP A 305 17.62 -6.71 -3.27
N GLY A 306 18.80 -6.12 -3.36
CA GLY A 306 19.38 -5.37 -2.24
C GLY A 306 20.11 -6.30 -1.24
N PRO A 307 20.44 -5.86 -0.02
CA PRO A 307 20.30 -4.47 0.41
C PRO A 307 21.24 -3.51 -0.33
N VAL A 308 20.81 -2.27 -0.49
CA VAL A 308 21.61 -1.15 -0.97
C VAL A 308 21.44 0.04 -0.04
N VAL A 309 22.53 0.76 0.23
CA VAL A 309 22.51 2.01 1.01
C VAL A 309 22.29 3.16 0.05
N LEU A 310 21.27 3.97 0.29
CA LEU A 310 20.92 5.14 -0.49
C LEU A 310 21.20 6.42 0.28
N ASP A 311 21.13 7.56 -0.39
CA ASP A 311 21.06 8.90 0.20
C ASP A 311 19.62 9.39 0.10
N SER A 312 19.01 9.75 1.21
CA SER A 312 17.61 10.19 1.26
C SER A 312 17.32 11.53 0.59
N THR A 313 18.32 12.18 0.03
CA THR A 313 18.19 13.46 -0.71
C THR A 313 18.34 13.28 -2.21
N VAL A 314 18.65 12.07 -2.68
CA VAL A 314 18.93 11.74 -4.09
C VAL A 314 17.79 10.95 -4.69
N GLU A 315 17.39 11.31 -5.90
CA GLU A 315 16.46 10.53 -6.74
C GLU A 315 17.20 9.35 -7.37
N TYR A 316 16.49 8.22 -7.57
CA TYR A 316 17.09 7.01 -8.12
C TYR A 316 16.27 6.44 -9.26
N GLU A 317 16.99 5.83 -10.20
CA GLU A 317 16.44 4.90 -11.18
C GLU A 317 16.72 3.47 -10.73
N PHE A 318 15.65 2.68 -10.61
CA PHE A 318 15.70 1.23 -10.38
C PHE A 318 15.41 0.52 -11.70
N GLU A 319 16.42 -0.05 -12.32
CA GLU A 319 16.30 -0.71 -13.60
C GLU A 319 16.23 -2.22 -13.42
N LEU A 320 15.22 -2.82 -14.04
CA LEU A 320 15.04 -4.26 -14.16
C LEU A 320 15.36 -4.65 -15.61
N GLU A 321 16.39 -5.45 -15.83
CA GLU A 321 16.73 -6.02 -17.13
C GLU A 321 16.32 -7.49 -17.14
N ALA A 322 15.44 -7.85 -18.06
CA ALA A 322 14.93 -9.21 -18.23
C ALA A 322 14.92 -9.61 -19.70
N ALA A 323 14.80 -10.92 -19.98
CA ALA A 323 14.69 -11.39 -21.35
C ALA A 323 13.44 -10.81 -22.04
N GLY A 324 13.66 -10.00 -23.07
CA GLY A 324 12.61 -9.44 -23.92
C GLY A 324 12.20 -8.00 -23.62
N HIS A 325 12.39 -7.47 -22.44
CA HIS A 325 12.13 -6.06 -22.14
C HIS A 325 12.74 -5.62 -20.80
N ASP A 326 12.98 -4.33 -20.69
CA ASP A 326 13.47 -3.68 -19.46
C ASP A 326 12.37 -2.82 -18.84
N VAL A 327 12.44 -2.65 -17.52
CA VAL A 327 11.57 -1.72 -16.78
C VAL A 327 12.45 -0.80 -15.95
N SER A 328 12.33 0.51 -16.15
CA SER A 328 12.99 1.54 -15.35
C SER A 328 11.97 2.24 -14.46
N TYR A 329 12.11 2.12 -13.15
CA TYR A 329 11.34 2.87 -12.17
C TYR A 329 12.09 4.12 -11.75
N PHE A 330 11.51 5.27 -11.94
CA PHE A 330 11.98 6.55 -11.43
C PHE A 330 11.18 6.88 -10.18
N LYS A 331 11.88 7.06 -9.06
CA LYS A 331 11.26 7.29 -7.75
C LYS A 331 11.85 8.52 -7.07
N ALA A 332 11.01 9.20 -6.31
CA ALA A 332 11.45 10.22 -5.36
C ALA A 332 12.50 9.66 -4.39
N PRO A 333 13.27 10.52 -3.72
CA PRO A 333 14.21 10.10 -2.69
C PRO A 333 13.54 9.19 -1.66
N VAL A 334 14.17 8.07 -1.33
CA VAL A 334 13.64 7.10 -0.35
C VAL A 334 13.98 7.59 1.05
N PRO A 335 13.00 7.96 1.87
CA PRO A 335 13.30 8.65 3.13
C PRO A 335 13.81 7.72 4.23
N ARG A 336 13.41 6.44 4.24
CA ARG A 336 13.73 5.51 5.34
C ARG A 336 14.08 4.14 4.83
N SER A 337 14.81 3.40 5.67
CA SER A 337 15.13 1.99 5.46
C SER A 337 13.87 1.15 5.31
N THR A 338 13.89 0.23 4.34
CA THR A 338 12.76 -0.69 4.11
C THR A 338 13.23 -1.96 3.41
N ALA A 339 12.62 -3.08 3.76
CA ALA A 339 12.76 -4.35 3.05
C ALA A 339 11.54 -4.67 2.15
N LEU A 340 10.67 -3.68 1.95
CA LEU A 340 9.41 -3.82 1.21
C LEU A 340 9.43 -3.13 -0.16
N MET A 341 10.58 -2.62 -0.63
CA MET A 341 10.68 -1.96 -1.95
C MET A 341 10.56 -2.99 -3.08
N ASN A 342 9.36 -3.53 -3.27
CA ASN A 342 9.11 -4.50 -4.33
C ASN A 342 9.08 -3.81 -5.68
N LEU A 343 9.74 -4.44 -6.65
CA LEU A 343 9.80 -3.98 -8.03
C LEU A 343 9.10 -5.02 -8.92
N ARG A 344 8.08 -4.60 -9.65
CA ARG A 344 7.33 -5.52 -10.50
C ARG A 344 7.84 -5.49 -11.92
N LEU A 345 8.17 -6.64 -12.48
CA LEU A 345 8.48 -6.78 -13.89
C LEU A 345 7.17 -6.68 -14.68
N VAL A 346 6.78 -5.43 -14.99
CA VAL A 346 5.55 -5.14 -15.72
C VAL A 346 5.71 -5.61 -17.16
N PRO A 347 4.74 -6.34 -17.76
CA PRO A 347 4.82 -6.77 -19.16
C PRO A 347 4.99 -5.59 -20.12
N ALA A 348 5.72 -5.83 -21.21
CA ALA A 348 5.85 -4.86 -22.29
C ALA A 348 4.47 -4.39 -22.79
N ALA A 349 4.33 -3.10 -23.00
CA ALA A 349 3.12 -2.54 -23.62
C ALA A 349 3.19 -2.73 -25.13
N ALA A 350 2.02 -2.98 -25.75
CA ALA A 350 1.95 -3.02 -27.21
C ALA A 350 2.19 -1.62 -27.78
N ASP A 351 2.93 -1.59 -28.89
CA ASP A 351 3.24 -0.51 -29.82
C ASP A 351 2.97 0.94 -29.36
N SER A 352 4.04 1.69 -29.15
CA SER A 352 4.01 3.14 -28.97
C SER A 352 4.38 3.84 -30.29
N ALA A 353 3.78 4.99 -30.54
CA ALA A 353 4.06 5.79 -31.73
C ALA A 353 5.55 6.18 -31.78
N ARG A 354 6.28 5.76 -32.81
CA ARG A 354 7.70 6.06 -32.99
C ARG A 354 7.96 7.56 -32.99
N GLY A 355 9.08 7.98 -32.41
CA GLY A 355 9.56 9.35 -32.38
C GLY A 355 8.93 10.22 -31.28
N LYS A 356 8.17 9.65 -30.37
CA LYS A 356 7.69 10.29 -29.14
C LYS A 356 8.20 9.51 -27.93
N GLY A 357 8.45 10.22 -26.84
CA GLY A 357 8.77 9.60 -25.58
C GLY A 357 7.48 9.24 -24.81
N HIS A 358 7.51 8.13 -24.08
CA HIS A 358 6.38 7.68 -23.26
C HIS A 358 6.82 7.44 -21.83
N LEU A 359 5.95 7.79 -20.89
CA LEU A 359 6.09 7.48 -19.47
C LEU A 359 4.80 6.82 -18.97
N LEU A 360 4.92 5.72 -18.26
CA LEU A 360 3.84 5.21 -17.43
C LEU A 360 3.88 5.95 -16.10
N ILE A 361 2.97 6.89 -15.90
CA ILE A 361 2.83 7.61 -14.64
C ILE A 361 1.91 6.77 -13.75
N SER A 362 2.42 6.34 -12.61
CA SER A 362 1.77 5.45 -11.65
C SER A 362 1.61 6.16 -10.31
N ARG A 363 0.49 5.91 -9.64
CA ARG A 363 0.19 6.36 -8.28
C ARG A 363 -0.30 5.16 -7.48
N PRO A 364 0.60 4.35 -6.94
CA PRO A 364 0.25 3.11 -6.25
C PRO A 364 -0.72 3.30 -5.07
N GLU A 365 -0.65 4.44 -4.38
CA GLU A 365 -1.39 4.75 -3.15
C GLU A 365 -2.63 5.63 -3.39
N GLY A 366 -3.01 5.87 -4.66
CA GLY A 366 -4.18 6.66 -5.03
C GLY A 366 -4.63 6.42 -6.47
N TYR A 367 -5.66 7.17 -6.88
CA TYR A 367 -6.15 7.19 -8.25
C TYR A 367 -6.06 8.60 -8.82
N PHE A 368 -5.87 8.69 -10.13
CA PHE A 368 -5.81 9.97 -10.83
C PHE A 368 -7.20 10.51 -11.19
N SER A 369 -7.33 11.85 -11.07
CA SER A 369 -8.48 12.61 -11.56
C SER A 369 -8.05 14.03 -11.93
N ALA A 370 -7.96 14.32 -13.21
CA ALA A 370 -7.62 15.65 -13.71
C ALA A 370 -8.53 16.73 -13.08
N GLY A 371 -7.93 17.83 -12.67
CA GLY A 371 -8.62 18.89 -11.92
C GLY A 371 -8.61 18.71 -10.39
N ARG A 372 -8.54 17.47 -9.88
CA ARG A 372 -8.28 17.19 -8.46
C ARG A 372 -6.78 17.10 -8.19
N ASP A 373 -6.07 16.36 -9.02
CA ASP A 373 -4.68 15.98 -8.79
C ASP A 373 -3.69 16.88 -9.52
N ALA A 374 -4.00 17.31 -10.73
CA ALA A 374 -3.24 18.30 -11.50
C ALA A 374 -1.78 17.86 -11.74
N VAL A 375 -1.57 16.71 -12.38
CA VAL A 375 -0.24 16.24 -12.77
C VAL A 375 0.36 17.20 -13.79
N THR A 376 1.59 17.68 -13.52
CA THR A 376 2.34 18.51 -14.47
C THR A 376 3.58 17.80 -14.98
N ILE A 377 3.91 18.07 -16.25
CA ILE A 377 5.16 17.65 -16.88
C ILE A 377 5.87 18.91 -17.37
N ASP A 378 7.10 19.13 -16.92
CA ASP A 378 7.89 20.36 -17.13
C ASP A 378 7.10 21.65 -16.80
N GLY A 379 6.25 21.58 -15.77
CA GLY A 379 5.42 22.70 -15.28
C GLY A 379 4.10 22.92 -16.03
N ALA A 380 3.83 22.16 -17.09
CA ALA A 380 2.55 22.23 -17.81
C ALA A 380 1.63 21.06 -17.40
N LEU A 381 0.34 21.32 -17.24
CA LEU A 381 -0.66 20.26 -17.00
C LEU A 381 -0.63 19.25 -18.16
N THR A 382 -0.54 17.97 -17.81
CA THR A 382 -0.65 16.91 -18.83
C THR A 382 -2.10 16.74 -19.27
N LYS A 383 -2.30 16.50 -20.57
CA LYS A 383 -3.63 16.22 -21.15
C LYS A 383 -4.01 14.74 -21.04
N ASP A 384 -3.04 13.91 -20.67
CA ASP A 384 -3.19 12.45 -20.64
C ASP A 384 -3.73 11.96 -19.29
N GLU A 385 -3.79 12.85 -18.28
CA GLU A 385 -4.34 12.53 -16.97
C GLU A 385 -5.85 12.20 -17.08
N PRO A 386 -6.31 11.06 -16.51
CA PRO A 386 -7.71 10.69 -16.55
C PRO A 386 -8.62 11.75 -15.91
N ALA A 387 -9.69 12.10 -16.59
CA ALA A 387 -10.70 13.04 -16.08
C ALA A 387 -11.85 12.32 -15.36
N GLY A 388 -12.61 13.06 -14.54
CA GLY A 388 -13.80 12.58 -13.86
C GLY A 388 -13.49 11.87 -12.54
N LEU A 389 -14.26 10.81 -12.22
CA LEU A 389 -14.08 10.06 -10.99
C LEU A 389 -12.71 9.38 -10.96
N PRO A 390 -11.97 9.39 -9.82
CA PRO A 390 -10.67 8.73 -9.71
C PRO A 390 -10.81 7.21 -9.74
N VAL A 391 -10.49 6.60 -10.90
CA VAL A 391 -10.67 5.16 -11.13
C VAL A 391 -9.40 4.45 -11.60
N LYS A 392 -8.42 5.19 -12.13
CA LYS A 392 -7.17 4.65 -12.66
C LYS A 392 -6.00 5.08 -11.80
N ASP A 393 -5.14 4.14 -11.44
CA ASP A 393 -3.90 4.36 -10.70
C ASP A 393 -2.69 4.64 -11.60
N SER A 394 -2.88 4.59 -12.91
CA SER A 394 -1.83 4.85 -13.88
C SER A 394 -2.39 5.32 -15.20
N PHE A 395 -1.57 6.05 -15.95
CA PHE A 395 -1.83 6.45 -17.31
C PHE A 395 -0.51 6.61 -18.08
N VAL A 396 -0.56 6.51 -19.41
CA VAL A 396 0.61 6.77 -20.26
C VAL A 396 0.60 8.22 -20.67
N ALA A 397 1.66 8.94 -20.33
CA ALA A 397 1.91 10.29 -20.80
C ALA A 397 2.81 10.27 -22.04
N THR A 398 2.43 11.04 -23.07
CA THR A 398 3.25 11.24 -24.28
C THR A 398 3.99 12.57 -24.19
N VAL A 399 5.32 12.52 -24.24
CA VAL A 399 6.21 13.65 -24.03
C VAL A 399 7.29 13.71 -25.12
N PRO A 400 7.97 14.85 -25.30
CA PRO A 400 9.14 14.88 -26.16
C PRO A 400 10.24 13.95 -25.61
N ALA A 401 10.86 13.16 -26.50
CA ALA A 401 12.04 12.38 -26.13
C ALA A 401 13.20 13.34 -25.77
N ARG A 402 13.74 13.20 -24.54
CA ARG A 402 14.84 14.05 -24.03
C ARG A 402 15.84 13.23 -23.25
N VAL A 403 17.12 13.42 -23.53
CA VAL A 403 18.22 12.72 -22.84
C VAL A 403 18.29 13.10 -21.36
N ASP A 404 18.03 14.38 -21.01
CA ASP A 404 18.04 14.85 -19.62
C ASP A 404 16.75 14.50 -18.88
N GLY A 405 15.77 13.93 -19.58
CA GLY A 405 14.48 13.58 -19.03
C GLY A 405 13.50 14.74 -18.92
N VAL A 406 12.37 14.47 -18.30
CA VAL A 406 11.30 15.46 -18.01
C VAL A 406 10.99 15.44 -16.51
N LYS A 407 10.51 16.57 -16.01
CA LYS A 407 10.10 16.74 -14.62
C LYS A 407 8.61 16.45 -14.47
N VAL A 408 8.26 15.38 -13.75
CA VAL A 408 6.88 15.05 -13.39
C VAL A 408 6.58 15.52 -11.97
N GLN A 409 5.47 16.19 -11.75
CA GLN A 409 5.09 16.73 -10.44
C GLN A 409 3.63 16.42 -10.11
N LEU A 410 3.40 16.08 -8.85
CA LEU A 410 2.08 15.88 -8.25
C LEU A 410 2.10 16.29 -6.78
N ARG A 411 1.19 17.15 -6.35
CA ARG A 411 0.98 17.53 -4.93
C ARG A 411 2.27 17.87 -4.16
N GLY A 412 3.25 18.47 -4.85
CA GLY A 412 4.53 18.86 -4.27
C GLY A 412 5.63 17.80 -4.38
N GLU A 413 5.31 16.58 -4.75
CA GLU A 413 6.30 15.57 -5.15
C GLU A 413 6.86 15.92 -6.53
N THR A 414 8.14 15.67 -6.72
CA THR A 414 8.84 15.89 -7.99
C THR A 414 9.70 14.68 -8.30
N ILE A 415 9.58 14.16 -9.54
CA ILE A 415 10.40 13.05 -10.03
C ILE A 415 10.90 13.40 -11.43
N TRP A 416 12.21 13.24 -11.64
CA TRP A 416 12.81 13.32 -12.95
C TRP A 416 12.85 11.94 -13.60
N ALA A 417 12.32 11.82 -14.84
CA ALA A 417 12.27 10.55 -15.54
C ALA A 417 12.67 10.68 -17.00
N ARG A 418 13.38 9.66 -17.53
CA ARG A 418 13.67 9.55 -18.97
C ARG A 418 12.53 8.83 -19.66
N PRO A 419 11.87 9.49 -20.62
CA PRO A 419 10.86 8.84 -21.46
C PRO A 419 11.46 7.71 -22.29
N SER A 420 10.73 6.64 -22.48
CA SER A 420 11.07 5.59 -23.43
C SER A 420 10.49 5.90 -24.80
N GLU A 421 11.27 5.70 -25.86
CA GLU A 421 10.83 5.80 -27.25
C GLU A 421 10.20 4.48 -27.75
N ASP A 422 10.37 3.40 -27.00
CA ASP A 422 9.86 2.08 -27.36
C ASP A 422 9.41 1.31 -26.11
N PHE A 423 8.12 1.37 -25.81
CA PHE A 423 7.54 0.64 -24.68
C PHE A 423 7.50 -0.89 -24.87
N ALA A 424 7.72 -1.38 -26.10
CA ALA A 424 7.79 -2.81 -26.35
C ALA A 424 9.10 -3.42 -25.80
N THR A 425 10.17 -2.63 -25.77
CA THR A 425 11.49 -3.09 -25.30
C THR A 425 11.90 -2.48 -23.95
N ARG A 426 11.41 -1.28 -23.65
CA ARG A 426 11.73 -0.59 -22.40
C ARG A 426 10.54 0.20 -21.87
N LEU A 427 10.06 -0.15 -20.69
CA LEU A 427 9.01 0.59 -19.99
C LEU A 427 9.65 1.58 -19.00
N ALA A 428 9.33 2.86 -19.13
CA ALA A 428 9.72 3.89 -18.16
C ALA A 428 8.53 4.21 -17.24
N VAL A 429 8.68 3.97 -15.95
CA VAL A 429 7.64 4.15 -14.92
C VAL A 429 8.03 5.29 -13.99
N VAL A 430 7.14 6.24 -13.81
CA VAL A 430 7.21 7.27 -12.76
C VAL A 430 6.28 6.85 -11.64
N ASP A 431 6.81 6.61 -10.47
CA ASP A 431 6.07 6.02 -9.36
C ASP A 431 5.89 7.08 -8.26
N LEU A 432 4.74 7.77 -8.32
CA LEU A 432 4.35 8.85 -7.42
C LEU A 432 3.72 8.28 -6.14
N LEU A 433 4.17 8.77 -4.99
CA LEU A 433 3.66 8.28 -3.69
C LEU A 433 2.38 9.01 -3.25
N TRP A 434 2.21 10.31 -3.56
CA TRP A 434 1.13 11.15 -3.02
C TRP A 434 0.11 11.61 -4.04
#